data_3ea4db5d46e61e904a2b090c029e131f
#
_entry.id   3ea4db5d46e61e904a2b090c029e131f
#
_cell.length_a   1.000
_cell.length_b   1.000
_cell.length_c   1.000
_cell.angle_alpha   90.00
_cell.angle_beta   90.00
_cell.angle_gamma   90.00
#
_symmetry.space_group_name_H-M   'P 1'
#
loop_
_entity.id
_entity.type
_entity.pdbx_description
1 polymer ?
#
loop_
_entity_poly.entity_id
_entity_poly.type
_entity_poly.pdbx_seq_one_letter_code
_entity_poly.pdbx_strand_id
1 'polypeptide(L)'
;MFKVSRVASHARLEDLALPAHSLALLRVAAAQRKGAVLLTGPSGTGKTLAAEGLAGMIGRDLMRVDLGRVVSRFIGETEKHLNRVFADAEASGAVLFFDEADALFGKRSEVKDSHDRYANVDVGYLLQKIESHRGLVILASNARHNIDPAFLRRLRYVVDLPWPPKRT
;
A
#
# COMPACT_ATOMS: atom_id res chain seq x y z
N MET A 1 17.15 -5.48 5.43
CA MET A 1 17.01 -5.21 3.98
C MET A 1 15.60 -5.57 3.55
N PHE A 2 14.87 -4.63 2.93
CA PHE A 2 13.53 -4.89 2.43
C PHE A 2 13.57 -5.91 1.29
N LYS A 3 12.63 -6.83 1.31
CA LYS A 3 12.40 -7.62 0.12
C LYS A 3 11.56 -6.77 -0.84
N VAL A 4 12.21 -6.23 -1.84
CA VAL A 4 11.58 -5.55 -2.95
C VAL A 4 11.50 -6.54 -4.11
N SER A 5 10.31 -6.80 -4.60
CA SER A 5 10.12 -7.62 -5.80
C SER A 5 9.48 -6.77 -6.89
N ARG A 6 10.01 -6.86 -8.09
CA ARG A 6 9.37 -6.34 -9.29
C ARG A 6 8.54 -7.43 -9.93
N VAL A 7 7.31 -7.10 -10.22
CA VAL A 7 6.36 -8.01 -10.86
C VAL A 7 5.86 -7.35 -12.14
N ALA A 8 6.11 -8.02 -13.28
CA ALA A 8 5.44 -7.68 -14.52
C ALA A 8 3.96 -8.03 -14.34
N SER A 9 3.08 -7.05 -14.47
CA SER A 9 1.68 -7.27 -14.19
C SER A 9 0.96 -7.91 -15.37
N HIS A 10 0.40 -9.10 -15.15
CA HIS A 10 -0.46 -9.81 -16.08
C HIS A 10 -1.92 -9.91 -15.58
N ALA A 11 -2.17 -9.50 -14.35
CA ALA A 11 -3.52 -9.51 -13.77
C ALA A 11 -4.37 -8.37 -14.36
N ARG A 12 -5.65 -8.65 -14.57
CA ARG A 12 -6.63 -7.67 -15.04
C ARG A 12 -7.66 -7.45 -13.95
N LEU A 13 -8.05 -6.18 -13.72
CA LEU A 13 -9.06 -5.84 -12.72
C LEU A 13 -10.41 -6.51 -13.02
N GLU A 14 -10.74 -6.66 -14.29
CA GLU A 14 -11.98 -7.30 -14.74
C GLU A 14 -12.07 -8.79 -14.35
N ASP A 15 -10.93 -9.45 -14.16
CA ASP A 15 -10.86 -10.86 -13.77
C ASP A 15 -11.09 -11.05 -12.26
N LEU A 16 -11.17 -9.96 -11.50
CA LEU A 16 -11.39 -9.99 -10.07
C LEU A 16 -12.89 -9.85 -9.74
N ALA A 17 -13.38 -10.63 -8.80
CA ALA A 17 -14.74 -10.54 -8.29
C ALA A 17 -14.89 -9.34 -7.33
N LEU A 18 -14.78 -8.13 -7.86
CA LEU A 18 -14.87 -6.90 -7.09
C LEU A 18 -16.28 -6.30 -7.17
N PRO A 19 -16.75 -5.67 -6.06
CA PRO A 19 -17.95 -4.84 -6.13
C PRO A 19 -17.78 -3.71 -7.17
N ALA A 20 -18.87 -3.36 -7.84
CA ALA A 20 -18.84 -2.36 -8.91
C ALA A 20 -18.26 -1.00 -8.45
N HIS A 21 -18.60 -0.56 -7.24
CA HIS A 21 -18.08 0.69 -6.69
C HIS A 21 -16.57 0.63 -6.40
N SER A 22 -16.06 -0.51 -5.95
CA SER A 22 -14.63 -0.72 -5.73
C SER A 22 -13.87 -0.67 -7.04
N LEU A 23 -14.38 -1.35 -8.06
CA LEU A 23 -13.79 -1.34 -9.40
C LEU A 23 -13.78 0.07 -10.00
N ALA A 24 -14.86 0.84 -9.82
CA ALA A 24 -14.96 2.22 -10.28
C ALA A 24 -13.89 3.11 -9.64
N LEU A 25 -13.70 3.01 -8.32
CA LEU A 25 -12.66 3.76 -7.60
C LEU A 25 -11.26 3.41 -8.07
N LEU A 26 -10.98 2.13 -8.29
CA LEU A 26 -9.69 1.68 -8.81
C LEU A 26 -9.41 2.22 -10.22
N ARG A 27 -10.41 2.26 -11.07
CA ARG A 27 -10.28 2.85 -12.41
C ARG A 27 -10.00 4.35 -12.36
N VAL A 28 -10.65 5.08 -11.45
CA VAL A 28 -10.38 6.51 -11.24
C VAL A 28 -8.94 6.70 -10.76
N ALA A 29 -8.48 5.92 -9.79
CA ALA A 29 -7.11 5.98 -9.30
C ALA A 29 -6.09 5.71 -10.42
N ALA A 30 -6.33 4.70 -11.25
CA ALA A 30 -5.48 4.38 -12.40
C ALA A 30 -5.42 5.53 -13.41
N ALA A 31 -6.55 6.17 -13.69
CA ALA A 31 -6.61 7.31 -14.61
C ALA A 31 -5.83 8.52 -14.10
N GLN A 32 -5.83 8.77 -12.81
CA GLN A 32 -5.06 9.85 -12.18
C GLN A 32 -3.55 9.58 -12.15
N ARG A 33 -3.13 8.32 -12.13
CA ARG A 33 -1.73 7.87 -12.10
C ARG A 33 -0.89 8.43 -10.95
N LYS A 34 -1.50 8.98 -9.94
CA LYS A 34 -0.86 9.57 -8.75
C LYS A 34 -1.76 9.48 -7.52
N GLY A 35 -1.16 9.65 -6.38
CA GLY A 35 -1.85 9.62 -5.09
C GLY A 35 -1.75 8.26 -4.41
N ALA A 36 -2.32 8.15 -3.23
CA ALA A 36 -2.28 6.95 -2.43
C ALA A 36 -3.65 6.25 -2.42
N VAL A 37 -3.62 4.95 -2.70
CA VAL A 37 -4.78 4.06 -2.64
C VAL A 37 -4.57 3.07 -1.50
N LEU A 38 -5.52 2.96 -0.59
CA LEU A 38 -5.54 1.91 0.42
C LEU A 38 -6.51 0.81 0.01
N LEU A 39 -6.01 -0.40 -0.12
CA LEU A 39 -6.81 -1.60 -0.31
C LEU A 39 -6.98 -2.28 1.05
N THR A 40 -8.22 -2.46 1.47
CA THR A 40 -8.53 -3.12 2.74
C THR A 40 -9.40 -4.35 2.51
N GLY A 41 -9.23 -5.33 3.36
CA GLY A 41 -10.02 -6.55 3.30
C GLY A 41 -9.31 -7.73 3.95
N PRO A 42 -10.06 -8.80 4.28
CA PRO A 42 -9.45 -10.00 4.85
C PRO A 42 -8.35 -10.58 3.97
N SER A 43 -7.45 -11.35 4.57
CA SER A 43 -6.42 -12.07 3.83
C SER A 43 -7.06 -12.99 2.77
N GLY A 44 -6.50 -13.00 1.56
CA GLY A 44 -7.02 -13.84 0.46
C GLY A 44 -8.16 -13.22 -0.36
N THR A 45 -8.52 -11.95 -0.15
CA THR A 45 -9.55 -11.26 -0.95
C THR A 45 -9.05 -10.70 -2.28
N GLY A 46 -7.77 -10.83 -2.58
CA GLY A 46 -7.20 -10.41 -3.86
C GLY A 46 -6.58 -9.02 -3.87
N LYS A 47 -6.16 -8.49 -2.72
CA LYS A 47 -5.50 -7.17 -2.64
C LYS A 47 -4.25 -7.07 -3.51
N THR A 48 -3.41 -8.09 -3.49
CA THR A 48 -2.20 -8.17 -4.34
C THR A 48 -2.57 -8.19 -5.83
N LEU A 49 -3.55 -9.00 -6.21
CA LEU A 49 -4.04 -9.06 -7.59
C LEU A 49 -4.66 -7.74 -8.05
N ALA A 50 -5.36 -7.04 -7.15
CA ALA A 50 -5.89 -5.71 -7.43
C ALA A 50 -4.77 -4.70 -7.67
N ALA A 51 -3.70 -4.75 -6.88
CA ALA A 51 -2.53 -3.90 -7.08
C ALA A 51 -1.84 -4.19 -8.42
N GLU A 52 -1.67 -5.45 -8.76
CA GLU A 52 -1.13 -5.87 -10.05
C GLU A 52 -2.03 -5.41 -11.22
N GLY A 53 -3.34 -5.53 -11.07
CA GLY A 53 -4.31 -5.05 -12.06
C GLY A 53 -4.24 -3.55 -12.27
N LEU A 54 -4.07 -2.76 -11.20
CA LEU A 54 -3.87 -1.32 -11.29
C LEU A 54 -2.59 -0.97 -12.06
N ALA A 55 -1.48 -1.60 -11.74
CA ALA A 55 -0.22 -1.39 -12.42
C ALA A 55 -0.33 -1.76 -13.91
N GLY A 56 -1.02 -2.86 -14.22
CA GLY A 56 -1.30 -3.29 -15.59
C GLY A 56 -2.13 -2.29 -16.38
N MET A 57 -3.15 -1.68 -15.77
CA MET A 57 -3.95 -0.62 -16.41
C MET A 57 -3.12 0.61 -16.77
N ILE A 58 -2.14 0.93 -15.94
CA ILE A 58 -1.24 2.07 -16.16
C ILE A 58 -0.11 1.70 -17.14
N GLY A 59 0.11 0.43 -17.39
CA GLY A 59 1.21 -0.08 -18.22
C GLY A 59 2.56 0.02 -17.53
N ARG A 60 2.61 -0.16 -16.21
CA ARG A 60 3.80 -0.07 -15.39
C ARG A 60 4.01 -1.34 -14.56
N ASP A 61 5.26 -1.59 -14.21
CA ASP A 61 5.60 -2.65 -13.28
C ASP A 61 5.13 -2.33 -11.85
N LEU A 62 4.90 -3.35 -11.07
CA LEU A 62 4.59 -3.23 -9.65
C LEU A 62 5.86 -3.49 -8.82
N MET A 63 6.21 -2.54 -7.98
CA MET A 63 7.30 -2.69 -7.02
C MET A 63 6.70 -2.96 -5.64
N ARG A 64 6.75 -4.22 -5.20
CA ARG A 64 6.16 -4.66 -3.94
C ARG A 64 7.15 -4.57 -2.80
N VAL A 65 6.74 -3.94 -1.72
CA VAL A 65 7.48 -3.81 -0.46
C VAL A 65 6.64 -4.37 0.68
N ASP A 66 7.17 -5.34 1.39
CA ASP A 66 6.52 -5.94 2.54
C ASP A 66 6.86 -5.14 3.81
N LEU A 67 5.92 -4.33 4.28
CA LEU A 67 6.10 -3.50 5.49
C LEU A 67 6.12 -4.32 6.77
N GLY A 68 5.54 -5.51 6.80
CA GLY A 68 5.61 -6.39 7.96
C GLY A 68 7.03 -6.85 8.29
N ARG A 69 7.89 -6.92 7.28
CA ARG A 69 9.31 -7.27 7.43
C ARG A 69 10.23 -6.08 7.64
N VAL A 70 9.68 -4.88 7.48
CA VAL A 70 10.40 -3.60 7.48
C VAL A 70 10.54 -3.02 8.88
N VAL A 71 9.78 -3.47 9.87
CA VAL A 71 9.94 -3.04 11.25
C VAL A 71 11.33 -3.48 11.71
N SER A 72 12.30 -2.72 11.23
CA SER A 72 13.72 -2.96 11.42
C SER A 72 14.11 -2.77 12.87
N ARG A 73 15.00 -3.63 13.33
CA ARG A 73 15.65 -3.54 14.63
C ARG A 73 16.59 -2.33 14.76
N PHE A 74 16.86 -1.61 13.65
CA PHE A 74 17.87 -0.57 13.58
C PHE A 74 17.27 0.77 13.17
N ILE A 75 17.49 1.78 13.99
CA ILE A 75 17.06 3.17 13.78
C ILE A 75 17.87 3.77 12.61
N GLY A 76 17.18 4.46 11.71
CA GLY A 76 17.79 5.18 10.58
C GLY A 76 18.00 4.34 9.32
N GLU A 77 18.08 3.02 9.39
CA GLU A 77 18.18 2.17 8.21
C GLU A 77 16.87 2.14 7.41
N THR A 78 15.74 2.17 8.11
CA THR A 78 14.41 2.20 7.49
C THR A 78 14.25 3.39 6.56
N GLU A 79 14.66 4.59 7.00
CA GLU A 79 14.59 5.80 6.17
C GLU A 79 15.46 5.71 4.93
N LYS A 80 16.67 5.19 5.05
CA LYS A 80 17.59 4.99 3.90
C LYS A 80 16.99 4.00 2.90
N HIS A 81 16.39 2.90 3.37
CA HIS A 81 15.77 1.92 2.50
C HIS A 81 14.53 2.49 1.80
N LEU A 82 13.70 3.24 2.52
CA LEU A 82 12.54 3.92 1.94
C LEU A 82 12.97 4.93 0.87
N ASN A 83 13.99 5.73 1.12
CA ASN A 83 14.54 6.66 0.14
C ASN A 83 14.95 5.94 -1.14
N ARG A 84 15.64 4.82 -1.03
CA ARG A 84 16.07 4.02 -2.17
C ARG A 84 14.88 3.45 -2.95
N VAL A 85 13.89 2.91 -2.24
CA VAL A 85 12.67 2.35 -2.85
C VAL A 85 11.93 3.43 -3.66
N PHE A 86 11.72 4.60 -3.10
CA PHE A 86 11.05 5.70 -3.79
C PHE A 86 11.87 6.24 -4.97
N ALA A 87 13.17 6.35 -4.82
CA ALA A 87 14.06 6.78 -5.91
C ALA A 87 14.03 5.77 -7.07
N ASP A 88 14.10 4.48 -6.79
CA ASP A 88 14.03 3.42 -7.80
C ASP A 88 12.68 3.40 -8.51
N ALA A 89 11.59 3.62 -7.77
CA ALA A 89 10.25 3.71 -8.36
C ALA A 89 10.12 4.93 -9.29
N GLU A 90 10.63 6.09 -8.89
CA GLU A 90 10.63 7.28 -9.75
C GLU A 90 11.45 7.07 -11.02
N ALA A 91 12.64 6.50 -10.90
CA ALA A 91 13.53 6.25 -12.04
C ALA A 91 12.93 5.26 -13.04
N SER A 92 12.25 4.22 -12.56
CA SER A 92 11.64 3.18 -13.41
C SER A 92 10.21 3.47 -13.83
N GLY A 93 9.53 4.38 -13.17
CA GLY A 93 8.10 4.63 -13.33
C GLY A 93 7.20 3.53 -12.76
N ALA A 94 7.74 2.62 -11.95
CA ALA A 94 6.98 1.54 -11.34
C ALA A 94 5.95 2.08 -10.34
N VAL A 95 4.82 1.37 -10.22
CA VAL A 95 3.83 1.60 -9.17
C VAL A 95 4.36 1.00 -7.87
N LEU A 96 4.35 1.77 -6.79
CA LEU A 96 4.72 1.28 -5.46
C LEU A 96 3.55 0.56 -4.80
N PHE A 97 3.82 -0.61 -4.25
CA PHE A 97 2.87 -1.38 -3.48
C PHE A 97 3.45 -1.76 -2.12
N PHE A 98 2.90 -1.16 -1.08
CA PHE A 98 3.26 -1.48 0.31
C PHE A 98 2.23 -2.45 0.89
N ASP A 99 2.66 -3.70 1.07
CA ASP A 99 1.85 -4.73 1.70
C ASP A 99 1.99 -4.69 3.23
N GLU A 100 0.96 -5.16 3.91
CA GLU A 100 0.89 -5.17 5.39
C GLU A 100 1.07 -3.77 6.01
N ALA A 101 0.37 -2.78 5.46
CA ALA A 101 0.46 -1.39 5.89
C ALA A 101 0.05 -1.17 7.36
N ASP A 102 -0.78 -2.02 7.92
CA ASP A 102 -1.17 -2.00 9.32
C ASP A 102 0.01 -2.24 10.28
N ALA A 103 1.12 -2.81 9.83
CA ALA A 103 2.35 -2.91 10.62
C ALA A 103 2.91 -1.53 11.01
N LEU A 104 2.75 -0.51 10.15
CA LEU A 104 3.20 0.86 10.41
C LEU A 104 2.06 1.82 10.74
N PHE A 105 0.90 1.68 10.10
CA PHE A 105 -0.22 2.61 10.20
C PHE A 105 -1.36 2.08 11.08
N GLY A 106 -1.15 0.95 11.74
CA GLY A 106 -2.12 0.37 12.64
C GLY A 106 -2.41 1.25 13.85
N LYS A 107 -3.63 1.14 14.39
CA LYS A 107 -3.98 1.75 15.67
C LYS A 107 -3.02 1.25 16.74
N ARG A 108 -2.51 2.16 17.54
CA ARG A 108 -1.62 1.83 18.64
C ARG A 108 -2.38 1.71 19.93
N SER A 109 -2.19 0.61 20.62
CA SER A 109 -2.41 0.55 22.04
C SER A 109 -1.35 1.43 22.74
N GLU A 110 -1.66 1.91 23.95
CA GLU A 110 -0.82 2.86 24.71
C GLU A 110 0.69 2.65 24.55
N VAL A 111 1.42 3.75 24.37
CA VAL A 111 2.88 3.79 24.25
C VAL A 111 3.52 3.22 25.49
N LYS A 112 3.90 1.95 25.46
CA LYS A 112 4.54 1.24 26.58
C LYS A 112 6.07 1.18 26.48
N ASP A 113 6.64 1.57 25.33
CA ASP A 113 8.04 1.29 25.02
C ASP A 113 8.68 2.37 24.14
N SER A 114 10.01 2.53 24.26
CA SER A 114 10.81 3.40 23.40
C SER A 114 10.73 3.02 21.91
N HIS A 115 10.43 1.78 21.59
CA HIS A 115 10.17 1.31 20.23
C HIS A 115 8.98 2.01 19.55
N ASP A 116 7.94 2.36 20.30
CA ASP A 116 6.75 3.02 19.78
C ASP A 116 7.04 4.47 19.33
N ARG A 117 8.01 5.15 19.95
CA ARG A 117 8.44 6.48 19.53
C ARG A 117 9.16 6.45 18.18
N TYR A 118 10.00 5.47 17.93
CA TYR A 118 10.72 5.32 16.68
C TYR A 118 9.80 4.91 15.52
N ALA A 119 8.84 4.04 15.79
CA ALA A 119 7.83 3.67 14.81
C ALA A 119 6.96 4.88 14.39
N ASN A 120 6.69 5.85 15.29
CA ASN A 120 6.00 7.10 14.96
C ASN A 120 6.78 7.98 13.99
N VAL A 121 8.09 8.07 14.17
CA VAL A 121 8.97 8.82 13.26
C VAL A 121 8.98 8.18 11.88
N ASP A 122 9.08 6.85 11.82
CA ASP A 122 9.06 6.10 10.56
C ASP A 122 7.74 6.27 9.79
N VAL A 123 6.61 6.29 10.50
CA VAL A 123 5.28 6.55 9.90
C VAL A 123 5.22 7.95 9.30
N GLY A 124 5.63 8.98 10.04
CA GLY A 124 5.64 10.35 9.54
C GLY A 124 6.52 10.51 8.31
N TYR A 125 7.66 9.86 8.31
CA TYR A 125 8.59 9.87 7.18
C TYR A 125 8.00 9.20 5.94
N LEU A 126 7.40 8.03 6.11
CA LEU A 126 6.76 7.32 5.01
C LEU A 126 5.57 8.12 4.43
N LEU A 127 4.75 8.72 5.29
CA LEU A 127 3.66 9.60 4.86
C LEU A 127 4.16 10.78 4.01
N GLN A 128 5.23 11.43 4.45
CA GLN A 128 5.84 12.52 3.70
C GLN A 128 6.34 12.06 2.33
N LYS A 129 6.96 10.89 2.26
CA LYS A 129 7.42 10.28 1.01
C LYS A 129 6.26 9.96 0.07
N ILE A 130 5.17 9.39 0.59
CA ILE A 130 3.96 9.10 -0.19
C ILE A 130 3.36 10.38 -0.76
N GLU A 131 3.23 11.42 0.06
CA GLU A 131 2.64 12.70 -0.36
C GLU A 131 3.48 13.42 -1.42
N SER A 132 4.80 13.28 -1.38
CA SER A 132 5.71 13.90 -2.35
C SER A 132 5.99 13.04 -3.58
N HIS A 133 5.59 11.77 -3.58
CA HIS A 133 5.80 10.87 -4.71
C HIS A 133 4.93 11.26 -5.91
N ARG A 134 5.52 11.29 -7.10
CA ARG A 134 4.82 11.71 -8.32
C ARG A 134 3.97 10.61 -8.96
N GLY A 135 4.23 9.36 -8.60
CA GLY A 135 3.52 8.20 -9.12
C GLY A 135 2.41 7.71 -8.20
N LEU A 136 1.81 6.59 -8.56
CA LEU A 136 0.79 5.93 -7.76
C LEU A 136 1.44 5.08 -6.67
N VAL A 137 0.92 5.20 -5.46
CA VAL A 137 1.28 4.36 -4.32
C VAL A 137 0.05 3.57 -3.87
N ILE A 138 0.20 2.28 -3.75
CA ILE A 138 -0.84 1.38 -3.27
C ILE A 138 -0.42 0.82 -1.92
N LEU A 139 -1.33 0.86 -0.97
CA LEU A 139 -1.16 0.29 0.37
C LEU A 139 -2.20 -0.81 0.56
N ALA A 140 -1.82 -1.90 1.21
CA ALA A 140 -2.75 -2.97 1.54
C ALA A 140 -2.75 -3.26 3.04
N SER A 141 -3.94 -3.42 3.60
CA SER A 141 -4.16 -3.80 4.99
C SER A 141 -5.24 -4.88 5.09
N ASN A 142 -5.13 -5.75 6.06
CA ASN A 142 -6.11 -6.82 6.28
C ASN A 142 -7.45 -6.31 6.80
N ALA A 143 -7.46 -5.17 7.49
CA ALA A 143 -8.70 -4.62 8.03
C ALA A 143 -8.62 -3.09 8.17
N ARG A 144 -9.62 -2.39 7.62
CA ARG A 144 -9.71 -0.94 7.70
C ARG A 144 -9.75 -0.41 9.13
N HIS A 145 -10.44 -1.11 10.03
CA HIS A 145 -10.55 -0.72 11.43
C HIS A 145 -9.22 -0.82 12.20
N ASN A 146 -8.23 -1.54 11.67
CA ASN A 146 -6.88 -1.58 12.23
C ASN A 146 -6.04 -0.35 11.88
N ILE A 147 -6.47 0.44 10.89
CA ILE A 147 -5.73 1.62 10.46
C ILE A 147 -6.14 2.84 11.29
N ASP A 148 -5.15 3.64 11.68
CA ASP A 148 -5.39 4.89 12.41
C ASP A 148 -6.26 5.84 11.57
N PRO A 149 -7.38 6.36 12.11
CA PRO A 149 -8.24 7.31 11.41
C PRO A 149 -7.51 8.57 10.92
N ALA A 150 -6.50 9.03 11.63
CA ALA A 150 -5.69 10.18 11.20
C ALA A 150 -4.93 9.90 9.91
N PHE A 151 -4.48 8.66 9.71
CA PHE A 151 -3.86 8.22 8.47
C PHE A 151 -4.87 8.07 7.34
N LEU A 152 -6.04 7.49 7.61
CA LEU A 152 -7.10 7.32 6.61
C LEU A 152 -7.53 8.65 5.97
N ARG A 153 -7.55 9.74 6.72
CA ARG A 153 -7.92 11.07 6.22
C ARG A 153 -6.95 11.63 5.19
N ARG A 154 -5.72 11.16 5.18
CA ARG A 154 -4.67 11.60 4.25
C ARG A 154 -4.67 10.82 2.94
N LEU A 155 -5.41 9.71 2.88
CA LEU A 155 -5.49 8.88 1.70
C LEU A 155 -6.57 9.39 0.75
N ARG A 156 -6.24 9.44 -0.52
CA ARG A 156 -7.17 9.89 -1.55
C ARG A 156 -8.25 8.86 -1.85
N TYR A 157 -7.87 7.59 -1.85
CA TYR A 157 -8.78 6.49 -2.16
C TYR A 157 -8.66 5.41 -1.10
N VAL A 158 -9.80 4.98 -0.56
CA VAL A 158 -9.90 3.81 0.32
C VAL A 158 -10.88 2.83 -0.32
N VAL A 159 -10.40 1.65 -0.66
CA VAL A 159 -11.16 0.65 -1.40
C VAL A 159 -11.25 -0.63 -0.57
N ASP A 160 -12.45 -0.98 -0.18
CA ASP A 160 -12.71 -2.21 0.55
C ASP A 160 -12.89 -3.38 -0.43
N LEU A 161 -12.18 -4.48 -0.17
CA LEU A 161 -12.26 -5.73 -0.90
C LEU A 161 -12.87 -6.80 0.01
N PRO A 162 -14.20 -6.93 0.04
CA PRO A 162 -14.86 -7.94 0.85
C PRO A 162 -14.65 -9.34 0.28
N TRP A 163 -14.90 -10.37 1.09
CA TRP A 163 -14.98 -11.73 0.57
C TRP A 163 -15.99 -11.77 -0.58
N PRO A 164 -15.67 -12.44 -1.70
CA PRO A 164 -16.64 -12.63 -2.76
C PRO A 164 -17.84 -13.40 -2.22
N PRO A 165 -19.06 -13.09 -2.67
CA PRO A 165 -20.24 -13.84 -2.26
C PRO A 165 -20.03 -15.32 -2.58
N LYS A 166 -20.43 -16.18 -1.63
CA LYS A 166 -20.36 -17.62 -1.86
C LYS A 166 -21.16 -17.92 -3.14
N ARG A 167 -20.53 -18.61 -4.07
CA ARG A 167 -21.25 -19.14 -5.23
C ARG A 167 -22.32 -20.11 -4.70
N THR A 168 -23.56 -19.73 -4.89
CA THR A 168 -24.72 -20.60 -4.62
C THR A 168 -24.78 -21.69 -5.67
#